data_82a317deb7cf19a4164f3ed83def0e96
#
_entry.id   82a317deb7cf19a4164f3ed83def0e96
#
_cell.length_a   1.000
_cell.length_b   1.000
_cell.length_c   1.000
_cell.angle_alpha   90.00
_cell.angle_beta   90.00
_cell.angle_gamma   90.00
#
_symmetry.space_group_name_H-M   'P 1'
#
loop_
_entity.id
_entity.type
_entity.pdbx_description
1 polymer ?
#
loop_
_entity_poly.entity_id
_entity_poly.type
_entity_poly.pdbx_seq_one_letter_code
_entity_poly.pdbx_strand_id
1 'polypeptide(L)'
;MRKIFITLVAALGVAATGVSQDVTGTIRNTDGKPLAGIVVTDGYTVTTTDAEGKYAFDRHDEAAYVYYSLPAEYRVPLRQGHPCLYKKLTDDKVYDFVLQPLKGGKEEKFRLVMVADPQCQNLRHVYRFHSETAPDLKKTAKKTKTPCYAISLGDIVYSEGPRNANYLMPMIKEEMRAESIGMPIFQTIGNHDCDYEPVAIGKRNSTPTVRLQRMFEATFGPINYSWNRGDVHIVSMNDIVYDVINNFKKYHGDFTDNQVEWLRKDLSYVSKDKMVILCVHIPLEHMRKSKNVQAVLSMMAEFAEAKIMSGHTHYSRRFTHSNGIHEYIFGAASGCWWWSNNNGDGCPNGYGLIDIDGNKVVDHRYKSTGFDIDYQLRVYRGNATFGGKHEQPTLPFGADKILANVWFADTDWKIEVYEDGKLSGDMTKMKTSPYRGDEHPSLTSSKDWWAIGYNTGVVGRGHKKGSTRKNYCSPCHHMYIYTLKNPNAKVKVVVTDDKGRKYTCDHVIEGPEYELAAPPVYKVSEVW
;
A
#
# COMPACT_ATOMS: atom_id res chain seq x y z
N MET A 1 -78.88 -2.24 26.00
CA MET A 1 -77.83 -1.61 26.87
C MET A 1 -76.52 -2.15 26.52
N ARG A 2 -75.71 -1.43 25.73
CA ARG A 2 -74.29 -1.81 25.37
C ARG A 2 -73.42 -1.08 26.35
N LYS A 3 -72.63 -1.85 27.12
CA LYS A 3 -71.55 -1.32 27.99
C LYS A 3 -70.32 -1.06 27.17
N ILE A 4 -69.87 0.18 27.13
CA ILE A 4 -68.63 0.62 26.55
C ILE A 4 -67.55 0.45 27.65
N PHE A 5 -66.54 -0.42 27.41
CA PHE A 5 -65.34 -0.47 28.23
C PHE A 5 -64.31 0.48 27.64
N ILE A 6 -63.99 1.52 28.39
CA ILE A 6 -62.87 2.42 28.08
C ILE A 6 -61.62 1.81 28.76
N THR A 7 -60.68 1.30 27.96
CA THR A 7 -59.38 0.85 28.43
C THR A 7 -58.44 2.04 28.46
N LEU A 8 -58.09 2.47 29.66
CA LEU A 8 -57.09 3.50 29.90
C LEU A 8 -55.71 2.86 29.69
N VAL A 9 -54.99 3.22 28.59
CA VAL A 9 -53.58 2.85 28.39
C VAL A 9 -52.73 3.89 29.12
N ALA A 10 -52.20 3.51 30.28
CA ALA A 10 -51.18 4.31 30.96
C ALA A 10 -49.87 4.18 30.22
N ALA A 11 -49.45 5.25 29.56
CA ALA A 11 -48.08 5.35 29.01
C ALA A 11 -47.10 5.54 30.17
N LEU A 12 -46.41 4.47 30.55
CA LEU A 12 -45.23 4.57 31.39
C LEU A 12 -44.12 5.23 30.56
N GLY A 13 -43.91 6.51 30.77
CA GLY A 13 -42.70 7.20 30.32
C GLY A 13 -41.51 6.66 31.08
N VAL A 14 -40.72 5.81 30.44
CA VAL A 14 -39.39 5.51 30.92
C VAL A 14 -38.56 6.79 30.72
N ALA A 15 -38.32 7.51 31.81
CA ALA A 15 -37.28 8.55 31.83
C ALA A 15 -35.96 7.84 31.63
N ALA A 16 -35.41 7.86 30.41
CA ALA A 16 -34.04 7.52 30.17
C ALA A 16 -33.20 8.49 30.99
N THR A 17 -32.60 8.01 32.07
CA THR A 17 -31.51 8.71 32.76
C THR A 17 -30.41 8.84 31.72
N GLY A 18 -30.30 10.03 31.14
CA GLY A 18 -29.25 10.33 30.14
C GLY A 18 -27.90 10.16 30.79
N VAL A 19 -27.24 9.06 30.52
CA VAL A 19 -25.80 8.95 30.73
C VAL A 19 -25.20 9.98 29.76
N SER A 20 -24.50 10.97 30.31
CA SER A 20 -23.81 11.99 29.51
C SER A 20 -22.74 11.28 28.68
N GLN A 21 -22.97 11.14 27.36
CA GLN A 21 -22.00 10.55 26.46
C GLN A 21 -20.70 11.37 26.42
N ASP A 22 -19.57 10.67 26.35
CA ASP A 22 -18.24 11.29 26.50
C ASP A 22 -17.76 11.98 25.23
N VAL A 23 -18.29 11.60 24.06
CA VAL A 23 -17.95 12.18 22.76
C VAL A 23 -19.22 12.63 22.07
N THR A 24 -19.32 13.94 21.83
CA THR A 24 -20.44 14.55 21.11
C THR A 24 -19.92 15.54 20.07
N GLY A 25 -20.76 15.95 19.15
CA GLY A 25 -20.38 16.98 18.19
C GLY A 25 -21.39 17.15 17.07
N THR A 26 -21.07 18.04 16.14
CA THR A 26 -21.85 18.29 14.93
C THR A 26 -20.98 18.21 13.70
N ILE A 27 -21.56 17.77 12.58
CA ILE A 27 -20.93 17.84 11.26
C ILE A 27 -21.81 18.70 10.36
N ARG A 28 -21.20 19.76 9.79
CA ARG A 28 -21.87 20.72 8.91
C ARG A 28 -21.01 20.95 7.66
N ASN A 29 -21.62 21.44 6.59
CA ASN A 29 -20.84 21.95 5.46
C ASN A 29 -20.39 23.42 5.72
N THR A 30 -19.59 23.95 4.80
CA THR A 30 -19.09 25.35 4.88
C THR A 30 -20.21 26.41 4.83
N ASP A 31 -21.41 26.06 4.38
CA ASP A 31 -22.58 26.95 4.35
C ASP A 31 -23.40 26.84 5.64
N GLY A 32 -22.93 26.08 6.63
CA GLY A 32 -23.60 25.86 7.91
C GLY A 32 -24.70 24.81 7.89
N LYS A 33 -24.97 24.17 6.74
CA LYS A 33 -26.00 23.12 6.61
C LYS A 33 -25.56 21.86 7.37
N PRO A 34 -26.41 21.29 8.24
CA PRO A 34 -26.14 20.04 8.92
C PRO A 34 -26.02 18.88 7.94
N LEU A 35 -25.15 17.93 8.21
CA LEU A 35 -24.91 16.74 7.40
C LEU A 35 -25.33 15.50 8.17
N ALA A 36 -26.44 14.90 7.73
CA ALA A 36 -26.97 13.64 8.29
C ALA A 36 -26.29 12.42 7.68
N GLY A 37 -26.24 11.31 8.43
CA GLY A 37 -25.74 10.02 7.95
C GLY A 37 -24.22 9.94 7.77
N ILE A 38 -23.46 10.91 8.29
CA ILE A 38 -22.00 10.84 8.24
C ILE A 38 -21.52 9.87 9.31
N VAL A 39 -20.76 8.87 8.91
CA VAL A 39 -20.14 7.89 9.83
C VAL A 39 -19.08 8.57 10.68
N VAL A 40 -19.18 8.42 11.99
CA VAL A 40 -18.25 8.96 13.00
C VAL A 40 -17.80 7.81 13.90
N THR A 41 -16.53 7.83 14.28
CA THR A 41 -15.92 6.74 15.06
C THR A 41 -14.76 7.26 15.92
N ASP A 42 -14.39 6.48 16.91
CA ASP A 42 -13.14 6.63 17.68
C ASP A 42 -12.13 5.50 17.38
N GLY A 43 -12.43 4.65 16.37
CA GLY A 43 -11.65 3.47 16.02
C GLY A 43 -12.15 2.16 16.63
N TYR A 44 -13.16 2.26 17.49
CA TYR A 44 -13.82 1.15 18.18
C TYR A 44 -15.33 1.25 18.08
N THR A 45 -15.89 2.35 18.54
CA THR A 45 -17.30 2.67 18.44
C THR A 45 -17.58 3.36 17.10
N VAL A 46 -18.67 2.99 16.43
CA VAL A 46 -19.10 3.59 15.15
C VAL A 46 -20.56 4.02 15.27
N THR A 47 -20.84 5.26 14.88
CA THR A 47 -22.18 5.85 14.82
C THR A 47 -22.36 6.70 13.57
N THR A 48 -23.52 7.32 13.40
CA THR A 48 -23.77 8.30 12.33
C THR A 48 -24.39 9.57 12.89
N THR A 49 -24.21 10.66 12.16
CA THR A 49 -24.92 11.91 12.47
C THR A 49 -26.42 11.79 12.19
N ASP A 50 -27.24 12.44 13.05
CA ASP A 50 -28.71 12.59 12.87
C ASP A 50 -29.07 13.67 11.84
N ALA A 51 -30.39 13.99 11.72
CA ALA A 51 -30.89 14.99 10.78
C ALA A 51 -30.39 16.41 11.06
N GLU A 52 -30.05 16.72 12.29
CA GLU A 52 -29.46 17.99 12.75
C GLU A 52 -27.92 18.00 12.61
N GLY A 53 -27.33 16.92 12.09
CA GLY A 53 -25.90 16.73 11.94
C GLY A 53 -25.17 16.43 13.25
N LYS A 54 -25.89 16.03 14.30
CA LYS A 54 -25.34 15.73 15.61
C LYS A 54 -24.95 14.26 15.72
N TYR A 55 -23.92 13.98 16.51
CA TYR A 55 -23.55 12.63 16.90
C TYR A 55 -23.15 12.57 18.37
N ALA A 56 -23.26 11.39 18.96
CA ALA A 56 -22.85 11.17 20.34
C ALA A 56 -22.61 9.67 20.57
N PHE A 57 -21.57 9.33 21.36
CA PHE A 57 -21.25 7.97 21.79
C PHE A 57 -20.30 7.98 23.01
N ASP A 58 -20.17 6.83 23.67
CA ASP A 58 -19.24 6.65 24.76
C ASP A 58 -17.86 6.29 24.20
N ARG A 59 -16.82 6.99 24.67
CA ARG A 59 -15.44 6.81 24.26
C ARG A 59 -14.90 5.45 24.69
N HIS A 60 -14.22 4.76 23.79
CA HIS A 60 -13.44 3.58 24.16
C HIS A 60 -12.15 3.99 24.89
N ASP A 61 -11.73 3.22 25.92
CA ASP A 61 -10.58 3.55 26.79
C ASP A 61 -9.25 3.70 26.02
N GLU A 62 -9.08 2.94 24.95
CA GLU A 62 -7.88 2.98 24.11
C GLU A 62 -7.96 4.02 22.97
N ALA A 63 -9.10 4.68 22.78
CA ALA A 63 -9.27 5.65 21.69
C ALA A 63 -8.45 6.93 21.94
N ALA A 64 -7.73 7.36 20.89
CA ALA A 64 -6.93 8.57 20.90
C ALA A 64 -7.56 9.72 20.10
N TYR A 65 -8.43 9.40 19.16
CA TYR A 65 -9.03 10.33 18.21
C TYR A 65 -10.51 10.07 18.04
N VAL A 66 -11.26 11.13 17.67
CA VAL A 66 -12.57 11.04 17.03
C VAL A 66 -12.43 11.52 15.59
N TYR A 67 -13.04 10.82 14.65
CA TYR A 67 -12.95 11.11 13.23
C TYR A 67 -14.17 10.63 12.45
N TYR A 68 -14.28 11.07 11.22
CA TYR A 68 -15.40 10.70 10.36
C TYR A 68 -14.90 10.05 9.06
N SER A 69 -15.71 9.17 8.47
CA SER A 69 -15.52 8.68 7.12
C SER A 69 -15.91 9.79 6.12
N LEU A 70 -14.94 10.31 5.37
CA LEU A 70 -15.15 11.43 4.45
C LEU A 70 -16.14 11.02 3.35
N PRO A 71 -17.27 11.73 3.16
CA PRO A 71 -18.18 11.46 2.06
C PRO A 71 -17.57 11.84 0.70
N ALA A 72 -18.00 11.14 -0.35
CA ALA A 72 -17.44 11.27 -1.71
C ALA A 72 -17.59 12.66 -2.33
N GLU A 73 -18.61 13.41 -1.91
CA GLU A 73 -18.97 14.74 -2.41
C GLU A 73 -18.15 15.88 -1.77
N TYR A 74 -17.28 15.56 -0.80
CA TYR A 74 -16.54 16.56 -0.02
C TYR A 74 -15.05 16.49 -0.32
N ARG A 75 -14.40 17.66 -0.23
CA ARG A 75 -12.95 17.78 -0.39
C ARG A 75 -12.23 17.12 0.77
N VAL A 76 -11.08 16.51 0.49
CA VAL A 76 -10.16 16.07 1.55
C VAL A 76 -9.67 17.29 2.32
N PRO A 77 -10.00 17.44 3.62
CA PRO A 77 -9.48 18.52 4.42
C PRO A 77 -7.99 18.31 4.67
N LEU A 78 -7.21 19.34 4.46
CA LEU A 78 -5.77 19.31 4.68
C LEU A 78 -5.38 20.19 5.87
N ARG A 79 -4.52 19.65 6.74
CA ARG A 79 -3.82 20.39 7.78
C ARG A 79 -2.31 20.22 7.56
N GLN A 80 -1.62 21.33 7.31
CA GLN A 80 -0.19 21.32 6.98
C GLN A 80 0.13 20.39 5.78
N GLY A 81 -0.74 20.37 4.75
CA GLY A 81 -0.55 19.55 3.55
C GLY A 81 -0.94 18.07 3.69
N HIS A 82 -1.48 17.62 4.83
CA HIS A 82 -1.87 16.23 5.07
C HIS A 82 -3.37 16.07 5.30
N PRO A 83 -4.00 14.98 4.84
CA PRO A 83 -5.39 14.66 5.18
C PRO A 83 -5.62 14.68 6.68
N CYS A 84 -6.67 15.39 7.11
CA CYS A 84 -7.01 15.52 8.52
C CYS A 84 -8.51 15.38 8.74
N LEU A 85 -8.97 14.14 8.90
CA LEU A 85 -10.37 13.77 9.13
C LEU A 85 -10.70 13.66 10.62
N TYR A 86 -9.77 14.00 11.51
CA TYR A 86 -9.81 13.66 12.93
C TYR A 86 -9.50 14.84 13.84
N LYS A 87 -9.94 14.69 15.10
CA LYS A 87 -9.52 15.49 16.23
C LYS A 87 -9.00 14.59 17.35
N LYS A 88 -7.96 15.04 18.07
CA LYS A 88 -7.46 14.31 19.24
C LYS A 88 -8.49 14.39 20.37
N LEU A 89 -8.77 13.26 20.99
CA LEU A 89 -9.60 13.19 22.18
C LEU A 89 -8.83 13.77 23.38
N THR A 90 -9.47 14.72 24.06
CA THR A 90 -8.99 15.40 25.26
C THR A 90 -10.03 15.21 26.37
N ASP A 91 -10.00 16.06 27.39
CA ASP A 91 -11.06 16.15 28.41
C ASP A 91 -12.30 16.91 27.89
N ASP A 92 -12.21 17.53 26.69
CA ASP A 92 -13.37 18.09 26.00
C ASP A 92 -14.32 16.99 25.59
N LYS A 93 -15.61 17.32 25.57
CA LYS A 93 -16.67 16.40 25.16
C LYS A 93 -17.25 16.72 23.78
N VAL A 94 -16.92 17.88 23.20
CA VAL A 94 -17.53 18.38 21.96
C VAL A 94 -16.49 18.48 20.85
N TYR A 95 -16.74 17.78 19.74
CA TYR A 95 -15.85 17.71 18.59
C TYR A 95 -16.64 17.98 17.29
N ASP A 96 -16.70 19.23 16.88
CA ASP A 96 -17.41 19.64 15.65
C ASP A 96 -16.50 19.53 14.41
N PHE A 97 -17.10 19.20 13.26
CA PHE A 97 -16.40 19.17 11.97
C PHE A 97 -17.15 20.01 10.93
N VAL A 98 -16.38 20.64 10.03
CA VAL A 98 -16.89 21.39 8.90
C VAL A 98 -16.31 20.83 7.61
N LEU A 99 -17.18 20.41 6.69
CA LEU A 99 -16.81 19.79 5.44
C LEU A 99 -17.04 20.74 4.26
N GLN A 100 -16.06 20.86 3.40
CA GLN A 100 -16.16 21.66 2.18
C GLN A 100 -16.64 20.82 1.00
N PRO A 101 -17.77 21.13 0.36
CA PRO A 101 -18.23 20.41 -0.82
C PRO A 101 -17.23 20.51 -1.99
N LEU A 102 -17.17 19.47 -2.81
CA LEU A 102 -16.51 19.50 -4.11
C LEU A 102 -17.30 20.39 -5.08
N LYS A 103 -16.63 21.27 -5.81
CA LYS A 103 -17.29 22.19 -6.77
C LYS A 103 -18.02 21.45 -7.90
N GLY A 104 -17.54 20.30 -8.31
CA GLY A 104 -18.13 19.47 -9.37
C GLY A 104 -19.01 18.33 -8.88
N GLY A 105 -19.25 18.25 -7.57
CA GLY A 105 -19.89 17.10 -6.95
C GLY A 105 -18.96 15.89 -6.87
N LYS A 106 -19.53 14.70 -6.90
CA LYS A 106 -18.81 13.43 -6.78
C LYS A 106 -17.86 13.17 -7.95
N GLU A 107 -16.64 12.81 -7.66
CA GLU A 107 -15.59 12.47 -8.64
C GLU A 107 -15.69 10.99 -9.03
N GLU A 108 -16.37 10.67 -10.14
CA GLU A 108 -16.53 9.29 -10.62
C GLU A 108 -15.21 8.71 -11.12
N LYS A 109 -14.33 9.55 -11.69
CA LYS A 109 -13.03 9.15 -12.22
C LYS A 109 -11.93 9.78 -11.39
N PHE A 110 -11.06 8.93 -10.84
CA PHE A 110 -9.90 9.37 -10.07
C PHE A 110 -8.79 8.33 -10.13
N ARG A 111 -7.57 8.76 -9.77
CA ARG A 111 -6.40 7.89 -9.69
C ARG A 111 -5.97 7.72 -8.24
N LEU A 112 -5.74 6.47 -7.83
CA LEU A 112 -5.01 6.14 -6.61
C LEU A 112 -3.55 5.87 -6.95
N VAL A 113 -2.64 6.43 -6.15
CA VAL A 113 -1.19 6.26 -6.27
C VAL A 113 -0.69 5.52 -5.03
N MET A 114 -0.25 4.28 -5.20
CA MET A 114 0.15 3.39 -4.12
C MET A 114 1.64 3.48 -3.86
N VAL A 115 2.04 4.02 -2.71
CA VAL A 115 3.45 4.20 -2.31
C VAL A 115 3.75 3.23 -1.18
N ALA A 116 4.40 2.11 -1.49
CA ALA A 116 4.78 1.12 -0.49
C ALA A 116 6.20 1.35 0.02
N ASP A 117 6.42 1.10 1.30
CA ASP A 117 7.74 0.93 1.92
C ASP A 117 8.77 2.02 1.57
N PRO A 118 8.51 3.31 1.89
CA PRO A 118 9.55 4.35 1.81
C PRO A 118 10.74 4.07 2.73
N GLN A 119 10.54 3.44 3.86
CA GLN A 119 11.50 2.87 4.82
C GLN A 119 12.77 3.70 5.03
N CYS A 120 12.62 4.98 5.36
CA CYS A 120 13.75 5.86 5.62
C CYS A 120 14.47 5.46 6.93
N GLN A 121 15.79 5.23 6.85
CA GLN A 121 16.65 4.83 7.97
C GLN A 121 17.56 5.95 8.46
N ASN A 122 17.77 6.98 7.66
CA ASN A 122 18.65 8.11 7.92
C ASN A 122 18.29 9.30 7.02
N LEU A 123 18.93 10.44 7.23
CA LEU A 123 18.68 11.68 6.47
C LEU A 123 18.95 11.53 4.97
N ARG A 124 19.94 10.71 4.57
CA ARG A 124 20.20 10.45 3.14
C ARG A 124 18.99 9.79 2.47
N HIS A 125 18.30 8.88 3.16
CA HIS A 125 17.11 8.23 2.62
C HIS A 125 15.95 9.23 2.48
N VAL A 126 15.76 10.12 3.47
CA VAL A 126 14.79 11.23 3.38
C VAL A 126 15.13 12.14 2.19
N TYR A 127 16.42 12.49 2.04
CA TYR A 127 16.88 13.28 0.90
C TYR A 127 16.62 12.60 -0.45
N ARG A 128 16.81 11.29 -0.56
CA ARG A 128 16.51 10.53 -1.77
C ARG A 128 14.99 10.51 -2.06
N PHE A 129 14.16 10.36 -1.04
CA PHE A 129 12.72 10.51 -1.22
C PHE A 129 12.36 11.90 -1.74
N HIS A 130 12.94 12.95 -1.14
CA HIS A 130 12.78 14.34 -1.54
C HIS A 130 13.19 14.60 -3.00
N SER A 131 14.35 14.10 -3.41
CA SER A 131 14.95 14.43 -4.71
C SER A 131 14.55 13.48 -5.85
N GLU A 132 14.09 12.26 -5.54
CA GLU A 132 13.73 11.23 -6.51
C GLU A 132 12.22 10.97 -6.55
N THR A 133 11.66 10.46 -5.44
CA THR A 133 10.28 9.96 -5.41
C THR A 133 9.25 11.08 -5.39
N ALA A 134 9.42 12.09 -4.54
CA ALA A 134 8.44 13.17 -4.43
C ALA A 134 8.28 13.99 -5.72
N PRO A 135 9.36 14.38 -6.44
CA PRO A 135 9.24 15.07 -7.73
C PRO A 135 8.59 14.20 -8.82
N ASP A 136 8.86 12.88 -8.83
CA ASP A 136 8.27 11.96 -9.81
C ASP A 136 6.77 11.76 -9.55
N LEU A 137 6.34 11.64 -8.29
CA LEU A 137 4.94 11.64 -7.88
C LEU A 137 4.24 12.92 -8.34
N LYS A 138 4.84 14.09 -8.08
CA LYS A 138 4.30 15.38 -8.50
C LYS A 138 4.19 15.52 -10.02
N LYS A 139 5.18 15.03 -10.77
CA LYS A 139 5.16 14.96 -12.22
C LYS A 139 4.04 14.07 -12.72
N THR A 140 3.85 12.90 -12.09
CA THR A 140 2.79 11.96 -12.42
C THR A 140 1.40 12.56 -12.20
N ALA A 141 1.18 13.24 -11.07
CA ALA A 141 -0.08 13.96 -10.81
C ALA A 141 -0.35 15.05 -11.84
N LYS A 142 0.68 15.81 -12.24
CA LYS A 142 0.54 16.90 -13.23
C LYS A 142 0.29 16.40 -14.65
N LYS A 143 0.69 15.17 -15.00
CA LYS A 143 0.49 14.59 -16.34
C LYS A 143 -0.96 14.18 -16.64
N THR A 144 -1.82 14.16 -15.65
CA THR A 144 -3.23 13.79 -15.81
C THR A 144 -4.16 14.94 -15.39
N LYS A 145 -5.35 15.00 -16.01
CA LYS A 145 -6.45 15.86 -15.57
C LYS A 145 -7.34 15.16 -14.54
N THR A 146 -7.16 13.86 -14.34
CA THR A 146 -7.92 13.05 -13.37
C THR A 146 -7.44 13.40 -11.96
N PRO A 147 -8.34 13.64 -11.01
CA PRO A 147 -7.99 13.82 -9.61
C PRO A 147 -7.12 12.67 -9.09
N CYS A 148 -6.07 12.99 -8.34
CA CYS A 148 -5.13 12.01 -7.80
C CYS A 148 -5.12 12.03 -6.28
N TYR A 149 -5.09 10.85 -5.68
CA TYR A 149 -4.97 10.62 -4.25
C TYR A 149 -3.91 9.55 -4.03
N ALA A 150 -2.94 9.81 -3.18
CA ALA A 150 -1.93 8.81 -2.83
C ALA A 150 -2.32 8.08 -1.54
N ILE A 151 -1.87 6.84 -1.43
CA ILE A 151 -1.94 6.03 -0.22
C ILE A 151 -0.56 5.44 0.03
N SER A 152 0.02 5.72 1.20
CA SER A 152 1.21 5.01 1.67
C SER A 152 0.77 3.67 2.27
N LEU A 153 1.44 2.60 1.88
CA LEU A 153 1.12 1.24 2.33
C LEU A 153 2.02 0.78 3.49
N GLY A 154 2.43 1.71 4.35
CA GLY A 154 3.21 1.43 5.54
C GLY A 154 4.71 1.41 5.35
N ASP A 155 5.43 1.18 6.46
CA ASP A 155 6.89 1.22 6.54
C ASP A 155 7.46 2.54 6.01
N ILE A 156 6.98 3.64 6.56
CA ILE A 156 7.40 5.01 6.19
C ILE A 156 8.82 5.25 6.66
N VAL A 157 9.13 4.81 7.88
CA VAL A 157 10.47 4.80 8.47
C VAL A 157 10.92 3.37 8.74
N TYR A 158 12.18 3.19 9.14
CA TYR A 158 12.71 1.88 9.52
C TYR A 158 13.08 1.86 10.99
N SER A 159 12.24 1.27 11.83
CA SER A 159 12.55 1.03 13.24
C SER A 159 12.64 -0.46 13.51
N GLU A 160 13.78 -0.93 14.01
CA GLU A 160 13.99 -2.31 14.41
C GLU A 160 15.02 -2.38 15.55
N GLY A 161 14.57 -2.72 16.74
CA GLY A 161 15.43 -2.85 17.92
C GLY A 161 16.23 -1.56 18.19
N PRO A 162 17.58 -1.63 18.26
CA PRO A 162 18.40 -0.46 18.55
C PRO A 162 18.49 0.55 17.40
N ARG A 163 17.93 0.24 16.23
CA ARG A 163 17.87 1.13 15.06
C ARG A 163 16.52 1.82 15.04
N ASN A 164 16.31 2.73 15.95
CA ASN A 164 15.08 3.51 16.00
C ASN A 164 15.21 4.74 15.07
N ALA A 165 14.64 4.66 13.86
CA ALA A 165 14.57 5.78 12.93
C ALA A 165 13.30 6.62 13.08
N ASN A 166 12.57 6.47 14.18
CA ASN A 166 11.33 7.17 14.46
C ASN A 166 11.49 8.70 14.48
N TYR A 167 12.68 9.20 14.83
CA TYR A 167 13.01 10.63 14.77
C TYR A 167 12.91 11.21 13.33
N LEU A 168 12.96 10.36 12.31
CA LEU A 168 12.77 10.77 10.91
C LEU A 168 11.31 10.94 10.51
N MET A 169 10.37 10.42 11.30
CA MET A 169 8.94 10.44 10.94
C MET A 169 8.40 11.85 10.69
N PRO A 170 8.71 12.88 11.50
CA PRO A 170 8.33 14.25 11.18
C PRO A 170 8.97 14.78 9.87
N MET A 171 10.21 14.37 9.57
CA MET A 171 10.92 14.83 8.37
C MET A 171 10.33 14.25 7.10
N ILE A 172 10.11 12.93 7.07
CA ILE A 172 9.50 12.29 5.90
C ILE A 172 8.04 12.72 5.72
N LYS A 173 7.35 13.03 6.82
CA LYS A 173 6.02 13.65 6.75
C LYS A 173 6.05 14.95 5.95
N GLU A 174 7.01 15.84 6.20
CA GLU A 174 7.13 17.09 5.43
C GLU A 174 7.33 16.84 3.93
N GLU A 175 8.10 15.80 3.56
CA GLU A 175 8.29 15.43 2.15
C GLU A 175 7.04 14.84 1.49
N MET A 176 6.11 14.31 2.30
CA MET A 176 4.85 13.72 1.85
C MET A 176 3.68 14.73 1.83
N ARG A 177 3.93 16.02 2.00
CA ARG A 177 2.87 17.04 1.90
C ARG A 177 2.26 17.08 0.49
N ALA A 178 0.99 17.41 0.41
CA ALA A 178 0.28 17.52 -0.88
C ALA A 178 0.97 18.50 -1.84
N GLU A 179 1.60 19.56 -1.32
CA GLU A 179 2.38 20.52 -2.12
C GLU A 179 3.68 19.91 -2.66
N SER A 180 4.30 18.99 -1.93
CA SER A 180 5.56 18.33 -2.31
C SER A 180 5.32 17.27 -3.37
N ILE A 181 4.32 16.39 -3.17
CA ILE A 181 4.04 15.27 -4.07
C ILE A 181 2.93 15.52 -5.09
N GLY A 182 2.23 16.66 -5.00
CA GLY A 182 1.20 17.07 -5.96
C GLY A 182 -0.21 16.52 -5.73
N MET A 183 -0.44 15.80 -4.62
CA MET A 183 -1.74 15.23 -4.25
C MET A 183 -1.82 14.92 -2.75
N PRO A 184 -3.02 14.86 -2.15
CA PRO A 184 -3.18 14.35 -0.78
C PRO A 184 -2.67 12.91 -0.67
N ILE A 185 -1.97 12.56 0.42
CA ILE A 185 -1.55 11.20 0.72
C ILE A 185 -2.12 10.73 2.05
N PHE A 186 -2.86 9.63 2.02
CA PHE A 186 -3.36 8.91 3.18
C PHE A 186 -2.32 7.90 3.65
N GLN A 187 -2.26 7.63 4.95
CA GLN A 187 -1.18 6.82 5.53
C GLN A 187 -1.72 5.53 6.12
N THR A 188 -1.14 4.39 5.75
CA THR A 188 -1.30 3.11 6.42
C THR A 188 -0.04 2.85 7.25
N ILE A 189 -0.19 2.28 8.45
CA ILE A 189 0.94 1.95 9.32
C ILE A 189 1.62 0.66 8.85
N GLY A 190 2.96 0.60 8.93
CA GLY A 190 3.77 -0.59 8.70
C GLY A 190 4.43 -1.10 9.98
N ASN A 191 5.02 -2.30 9.92
CA ASN A 191 5.66 -2.90 11.09
C ASN A 191 6.92 -2.16 11.55
N HIS A 192 7.54 -1.36 10.70
CA HIS A 192 8.67 -0.51 11.06
C HIS A 192 8.27 0.91 11.50
N ASP A 193 6.99 1.25 11.49
CA ASP A 193 6.49 2.56 11.91
C ASP A 193 6.12 2.63 13.41
N CYS A 194 6.47 1.60 14.16
CA CYS A 194 6.12 1.46 15.57
C CYS A 194 7.28 1.86 16.48
N ASP A 195 6.95 2.28 17.70
CA ASP A 195 7.93 2.62 18.72
C ASP A 195 8.37 1.40 19.53
N TYR A 196 9.59 0.93 19.29
CA TYR A 196 10.17 -0.24 19.94
C TYR A 196 10.89 0.07 21.26
N GLU A 197 10.63 1.20 21.92
CA GLU A 197 11.24 1.49 23.20
C GLU A 197 10.78 0.53 24.32
N PRO A 198 11.57 -0.49 24.70
CA PRO A 198 11.12 -1.57 25.60
C PRO A 198 10.79 -1.10 27.01
N VAL A 199 11.43 -0.01 27.45
CA VAL A 199 11.35 0.47 28.84
C VAL A 199 9.99 1.12 29.16
N ALA A 200 9.33 1.69 28.16
CA ALA A 200 8.03 2.33 28.33
C ALA A 200 6.87 1.31 28.37
N ILE A 201 7.08 0.12 27.85
CA ILE A 201 6.02 -0.87 27.56
C ILE A 201 5.51 -1.56 28.83
N GLY A 202 6.35 -1.81 29.83
CA GLY A 202 6.01 -2.62 31.00
C GLY A 202 5.14 -1.98 32.10
N LYS A 203 4.75 -0.70 31.99
CA LYS A 203 4.22 0.05 33.15
C LYS A 203 2.86 0.76 32.95
N ARG A 204 2.13 0.53 31.88
CA ARG A 204 0.85 1.24 31.62
C ARG A 204 -0.29 0.27 31.31
N ASN A 205 -1.52 0.70 31.58
CA ASN A 205 -2.75 -0.10 31.45
C ASN A 205 -3.23 -0.29 30.01
N SER A 206 -2.53 0.19 28.98
CA SER A 206 -2.91 0.02 27.57
C SER A 206 -2.37 -1.29 26.98
N THR A 207 -3.09 -1.84 26.02
CA THR A 207 -2.64 -3.02 25.26
C THR A 207 -1.28 -2.72 24.61
N PRO A 208 -0.30 -3.62 24.72
CA PRO A 208 1.05 -3.36 24.22
C PRO A 208 1.11 -2.94 22.76
N THR A 209 0.32 -3.57 21.89
CA THR A 209 0.24 -3.24 20.46
C THR A 209 -0.22 -1.79 20.25
N VAL A 210 -1.25 -1.34 20.95
CA VAL A 210 -1.76 0.05 20.88
C VAL A 210 -0.67 1.05 21.27
N ARG A 211 0.15 0.75 22.28
CA ARG A 211 1.21 1.67 22.72
C ARG A 211 2.32 1.84 21.70
N LEU A 212 2.69 0.76 21.01
CA LEU A 212 3.72 0.81 19.96
C LEU A 212 3.31 1.68 18.78
N GLN A 213 2.01 1.90 18.58
CA GLN A 213 1.44 2.66 17.47
C GLN A 213 1.28 4.17 17.77
N ARG A 214 1.38 4.58 19.05
CA ARG A 214 1.08 5.96 19.48
C ARG A 214 1.91 7.03 18.80
N MET A 215 3.13 6.73 18.42
CA MET A 215 3.96 7.70 17.72
C MET A 215 3.50 7.90 16.27
N PHE A 216 3.15 6.83 15.58
CA PHE A 216 2.53 6.94 14.26
C PHE A 216 1.22 7.73 14.34
N GLU A 217 0.35 7.41 15.29
CA GLU A 217 -0.90 8.12 15.52
C GLU A 217 -0.68 9.62 15.84
N ALA A 218 0.31 9.94 16.66
CA ALA A 218 0.65 11.33 16.98
C ALA A 218 1.14 12.11 15.76
N THR A 219 1.72 11.41 14.77
CA THR A 219 2.25 12.02 13.55
C THR A 219 1.18 12.11 12.46
N PHE A 220 0.45 11.04 12.18
CA PHE A 220 -0.41 10.91 11.02
C PHE A 220 -1.91 10.79 11.35
N GLY A 221 -2.28 10.52 12.60
CA GLY A 221 -3.66 10.31 13.03
C GLY A 221 -4.06 8.85 13.14
N PRO A 222 -5.37 8.54 13.03
CA PRO A 222 -5.91 7.19 13.21
C PRO A 222 -5.25 6.13 12.32
N ILE A 223 -5.08 4.91 12.85
CA ILE A 223 -4.49 3.76 12.14
C ILE A 223 -5.52 2.87 11.46
N ASN A 224 -6.78 2.96 11.88
CA ASN A 224 -7.92 2.30 11.24
C ASN A 224 -8.92 3.38 10.88
N TYR A 225 -9.15 3.63 9.60
CA TYR A 225 -10.07 4.68 9.15
C TYR A 225 -10.57 4.41 7.74
N SER A 226 -11.65 5.08 7.35
CA SER A 226 -12.21 5.00 6.01
C SER A 226 -12.47 6.38 5.40
N TRP A 227 -12.60 6.42 4.09
CA TRP A 227 -12.99 7.59 3.33
C TRP A 227 -13.59 7.18 1.99
N ASN A 228 -14.39 8.06 1.37
CA ASN A 228 -15.06 7.76 0.13
C ASN A 228 -14.59 8.67 -1.00
N ARG A 229 -14.53 8.12 -2.22
CA ARG A 229 -14.35 8.88 -3.44
C ARG A 229 -15.10 8.18 -4.58
N GLY A 230 -15.91 8.94 -5.34
CA GLY A 230 -16.77 8.33 -6.35
C GLY A 230 -17.66 7.23 -5.73
N ASP A 231 -17.73 6.08 -6.37
CA ASP A 231 -18.43 4.89 -5.88
C ASP A 231 -17.48 3.92 -5.18
N VAL A 232 -16.43 4.43 -4.56
CA VAL A 232 -15.44 3.63 -3.84
C VAL A 232 -15.38 4.02 -2.38
N HIS A 233 -15.46 3.01 -1.52
CA HIS A 233 -15.18 3.09 -0.10
C HIS A 233 -13.77 2.56 0.16
N ILE A 234 -12.88 3.40 0.67
CA ILE A 234 -11.47 3.08 0.87
C ILE A 234 -11.20 2.99 2.37
N VAL A 235 -10.67 1.87 2.79
CA VAL A 235 -10.37 1.55 4.19
C VAL A 235 -8.88 1.37 4.35
N SER A 236 -8.27 2.05 5.31
CA SER A 236 -6.91 1.77 5.78
C SER A 236 -6.98 1.11 7.14
N MET A 237 -6.34 -0.04 7.30
CA MET A 237 -6.30 -0.79 8.56
C MET A 237 -4.89 -1.21 8.92
N ASN A 238 -4.61 -1.13 10.22
CA ASN A 238 -3.44 -1.79 10.78
C ASN A 238 -3.66 -3.31 10.80
N ASP A 239 -2.73 -4.03 10.21
CA ASP A 239 -2.73 -5.50 10.16
C ASP A 239 -1.52 -6.12 10.89
N ILE A 240 -0.94 -5.38 11.85
CA ILE A 240 0.27 -5.78 12.55
C ILE A 240 -0.06 -6.05 14.01
N VAL A 241 0.16 -7.29 14.45
CA VAL A 241 0.02 -7.72 15.84
C VAL A 241 1.40 -8.06 16.40
N TYR A 242 1.75 -7.43 17.52
CA TYR A 242 3.04 -7.63 18.18
C TYR A 242 2.97 -8.73 19.23
N ASP A 243 4.00 -9.58 19.24
CA ASP A 243 4.12 -10.67 20.20
C ASP A 243 4.66 -10.14 21.54
N VAL A 244 3.78 -10.08 22.53
CA VAL A 244 4.09 -9.62 23.91
C VAL A 244 5.12 -10.51 24.60
N ILE A 245 5.08 -11.83 24.33
CA ILE A 245 5.93 -12.84 25.02
C ILE A 245 7.41 -12.68 24.66
N ASN A 246 7.69 -12.22 23.44
CA ASN A 246 9.05 -12.02 22.94
C ASN A 246 9.56 -10.57 23.07
N ASN A 247 9.07 -9.79 24.04
CA ASN A 247 9.41 -8.38 24.23
C ASN A 247 9.21 -7.55 22.96
N PHE A 248 8.14 -7.82 22.21
CA PHE A 248 7.77 -7.11 20.97
C PHE A 248 8.83 -7.19 19.86
N LYS A 249 9.78 -8.09 19.94
CA LYS A 249 10.78 -8.31 18.87
C LYS A 249 10.21 -9.06 17.68
N LYS A 250 9.03 -9.65 17.82
CA LYS A 250 8.33 -10.36 16.77
C LYS A 250 6.94 -9.79 16.58
N TYR A 251 6.50 -9.82 15.35
CA TYR A 251 5.14 -9.49 14.95
C TYR A 251 4.65 -10.54 13.95
N HIS A 252 3.36 -10.58 13.76
CA HIS A 252 2.72 -11.31 12.66
C HIS A 252 1.60 -10.46 12.08
N GLY A 253 1.23 -10.77 10.84
CA GLY A 253 0.08 -10.15 10.22
C GLY A 253 -1.21 -10.79 10.73
N ASP A 254 -2.14 -9.98 11.22
CA ASP A 254 -3.51 -10.33 11.56
C ASP A 254 -4.33 -9.08 11.89
N PHE A 255 -5.64 -9.27 12.09
CA PHE A 255 -6.54 -8.27 12.67
C PHE A 255 -7.00 -8.70 14.05
N THR A 256 -7.22 -7.76 14.95
CA THR A 256 -7.88 -8.00 16.23
C THR A 256 -9.40 -8.15 16.05
N ASP A 257 -10.06 -8.80 17.00
CA ASP A 257 -11.53 -8.94 16.99
C ASP A 257 -12.21 -7.56 17.00
N ASN A 258 -11.66 -6.56 17.72
CA ASN A 258 -12.15 -5.19 17.72
C ASN A 258 -12.07 -4.52 16.34
N GLN A 259 -10.99 -4.74 15.59
CA GLN A 259 -10.85 -4.20 14.23
C GLN A 259 -11.83 -4.86 13.26
N VAL A 260 -12.08 -6.15 13.39
CA VAL A 260 -13.09 -6.87 12.58
C VAL A 260 -14.48 -6.33 12.86
N GLU A 261 -14.82 -6.07 14.14
CA GLU A 261 -16.13 -5.50 14.49
C GLU A 261 -16.25 -4.04 14.04
N TRP A 262 -15.20 -3.22 14.19
CA TRP A 262 -15.15 -1.87 13.66
C TRP A 262 -15.42 -1.85 12.16
N LEU A 263 -14.71 -2.70 11.39
CA LEU A 263 -14.88 -2.79 9.93
C LEU A 263 -16.30 -3.26 9.58
N ARG A 264 -16.85 -4.21 10.31
CA ARG A 264 -18.24 -4.68 10.12
C ARG A 264 -19.25 -3.53 10.26
N LYS A 265 -19.07 -2.69 11.26
CA LYS A 265 -19.92 -1.51 11.51
C LYS A 265 -19.74 -0.46 10.42
N ASP A 266 -18.49 -0.12 10.07
CA ASP A 266 -18.19 0.84 9.02
C ASP A 266 -18.81 0.41 7.67
N LEU A 267 -18.59 -0.85 7.25
CA LEU A 267 -19.14 -1.41 6.02
C LEU A 267 -20.68 -1.55 6.04
N SER A 268 -21.32 -1.58 7.21
CA SER A 268 -22.78 -1.63 7.30
C SER A 268 -23.47 -0.35 6.80
N TYR A 269 -22.74 0.75 6.75
CA TYR A 269 -23.20 2.03 6.22
C TYR A 269 -22.85 2.25 4.75
N VAL A 270 -22.19 1.28 4.12
CA VAL A 270 -21.77 1.35 2.71
C VAL A 270 -22.73 0.54 1.84
N SER A 271 -23.25 1.15 0.77
CA SER A 271 -24.12 0.45 -0.18
C SER A 271 -23.36 -0.67 -0.89
N LYS A 272 -24.00 -1.82 -1.08
CA LYS A 272 -23.37 -3.03 -1.64
C LYS A 272 -23.05 -2.93 -3.14
N ASP A 273 -23.58 -1.92 -3.82
CA ASP A 273 -23.26 -1.60 -5.22
C ASP A 273 -21.92 -0.87 -5.40
N LYS A 274 -21.30 -0.44 -4.31
CA LYS A 274 -19.98 0.23 -4.33
C LYS A 274 -18.83 -0.77 -4.40
N MET A 275 -17.66 -0.26 -4.74
CA MET A 275 -16.39 -0.97 -4.57
C MET A 275 -15.80 -0.68 -3.19
N VAL A 276 -15.23 -1.71 -2.55
CA VAL A 276 -14.43 -1.57 -1.34
C VAL A 276 -12.96 -1.82 -1.66
N ILE A 277 -12.09 -0.88 -1.28
CA ILE A 277 -10.63 -1.05 -1.34
C ILE A 277 -10.09 -1.09 0.09
N LEU A 278 -9.44 -2.19 0.45
CA LEU A 278 -8.73 -2.33 1.72
C LEU A 278 -7.24 -2.09 1.50
N CYS A 279 -6.68 -1.13 2.22
CA CYS A 279 -5.26 -0.81 2.24
C CYS A 279 -4.66 -1.31 3.57
N VAL A 280 -3.67 -2.19 3.47
CA VAL A 280 -2.95 -2.80 4.59
C VAL A 280 -1.46 -2.79 4.30
N HIS A 281 -0.64 -3.13 5.28
CA HIS A 281 0.79 -3.24 5.06
C HIS A 281 1.21 -4.64 4.65
N ILE A 282 0.88 -5.66 5.45
CA ILE A 282 1.26 -7.05 5.18
C ILE A 282 0.23 -7.68 4.23
N PRO A 283 0.64 -8.35 3.15
CA PRO A 283 -0.32 -9.00 2.25
C PRO A 283 -1.21 -10.01 2.96
N LEU A 284 -2.53 -9.93 2.75
CA LEU A 284 -3.50 -10.87 3.32
C LEU A 284 -3.24 -12.30 2.82
N GLU A 285 -2.63 -12.46 1.65
CA GLU A 285 -2.16 -13.74 1.15
C GLU A 285 -1.27 -14.48 2.18
N HIS A 286 -0.44 -13.75 2.93
CA HIS A 286 0.45 -14.32 3.94
C HIS A 286 -0.29 -14.78 5.21
N MET A 287 -1.51 -14.29 5.42
CA MET A 287 -2.32 -14.51 6.62
C MET A 287 -3.58 -15.35 6.37
N ARG A 288 -3.66 -16.07 5.26
CA ARG A 288 -4.87 -16.79 4.82
C ARG A 288 -5.45 -17.79 5.82
N LYS A 289 -4.68 -18.23 6.81
CA LYS A 289 -5.12 -19.14 7.86
C LYS A 289 -5.78 -18.43 9.04
N SER A 290 -5.69 -17.11 9.16
CA SER A 290 -6.33 -16.34 10.21
C SER A 290 -7.85 -16.31 10.03
N LYS A 291 -8.59 -16.57 11.13
CA LYS A 291 -10.06 -16.45 11.16
C LYS A 291 -10.51 -15.02 10.89
N ASN A 292 -9.76 -14.02 11.40
CA ASN A 292 -10.10 -12.62 11.28
C ASN A 292 -9.88 -12.11 9.86
N VAL A 293 -8.79 -12.53 9.20
CA VAL A 293 -8.57 -12.27 7.78
C VAL A 293 -9.67 -12.90 6.92
N GLN A 294 -10.10 -14.13 7.21
CA GLN A 294 -11.21 -14.75 6.49
C GLN A 294 -12.54 -14.02 6.72
N ALA A 295 -12.78 -13.50 7.92
CA ALA A 295 -13.96 -12.68 8.20
C ALA A 295 -13.94 -11.37 7.40
N VAL A 296 -12.79 -10.69 7.32
CA VAL A 296 -12.59 -9.48 6.51
C VAL A 296 -12.84 -9.77 5.03
N LEU A 297 -12.22 -10.81 4.49
CA LEU A 297 -12.42 -11.22 3.09
C LEU A 297 -13.88 -11.55 2.78
N SER A 298 -14.59 -12.20 3.72
CA SER A 298 -16.01 -12.53 3.55
C SER A 298 -16.88 -11.29 3.52
N MET A 299 -16.65 -10.31 4.41
CA MET A 299 -17.38 -9.04 4.43
C MET A 299 -17.15 -8.23 3.14
N MET A 300 -15.92 -8.19 2.64
CA MET A 300 -15.59 -7.50 1.40
C MET A 300 -16.25 -8.13 0.17
N ALA A 301 -16.39 -9.46 0.15
CA ALA A 301 -17.02 -10.19 -0.95
C ALA A 301 -18.53 -9.91 -1.12
N GLU A 302 -19.16 -9.24 -0.16
CA GLU A 302 -20.58 -8.84 -0.25
C GLU A 302 -20.82 -7.62 -1.16
N PHE A 303 -19.74 -6.93 -1.56
CA PHE A 303 -19.82 -5.71 -2.38
C PHE A 303 -19.70 -6.02 -3.87
N ALA A 304 -20.17 -5.10 -4.70
CA ALA A 304 -20.14 -5.25 -6.15
C ALA A 304 -18.71 -5.48 -6.69
N GLU A 305 -17.72 -4.90 -6.02
CA GLU A 305 -16.30 -5.07 -6.33
C GLU A 305 -15.48 -4.91 -5.03
N ALA A 306 -14.38 -5.66 -4.91
CA ALA A 306 -13.45 -5.54 -3.79
C ALA A 306 -12.01 -5.71 -4.25
N LYS A 307 -11.11 -4.91 -3.68
CA LYS A 307 -9.67 -4.96 -3.95
C LYS A 307 -8.88 -4.81 -2.65
N ILE A 308 -7.68 -5.37 -2.63
CA ILE A 308 -6.72 -5.22 -1.52
C ILE A 308 -5.45 -4.61 -2.09
N MET A 309 -4.87 -3.65 -1.37
CA MET A 309 -3.61 -2.99 -1.70
C MET A 309 -2.65 -3.18 -0.53
N SER A 310 -1.46 -3.76 -0.80
CA SER A 310 -0.48 -4.08 0.24
C SER A 310 0.97 -3.82 -0.19
N GLY A 311 1.89 -3.78 0.78
CA GLY A 311 3.33 -3.55 0.62
C GLY A 311 4.17 -4.64 1.26
N HIS A 312 5.08 -4.26 2.19
CA HIS A 312 5.85 -5.12 3.09
C HIS A 312 6.88 -6.06 2.44
N THR A 313 6.54 -6.65 1.32
CA THR A 313 7.33 -7.74 0.73
C THR A 313 8.53 -7.28 -0.06
N HIS A 314 8.56 -5.99 -0.48
CA HIS A 314 9.55 -5.41 -1.38
C HIS A 314 9.66 -6.18 -2.72
N TYR A 315 8.54 -6.74 -3.17
CA TYR A 315 8.37 -7.26 -4.54
C TYR A 315 6.97 -6.94 -5.04
N SER A 316 6.81 -6.94 -6.35
CA SER A 316 5.53 -6.68 -7.01
C SER A 316 4.81 -7.97 -7.34
N ARG A 317 3.49 -8.04 -7.06
CA ARG A 317 2.68 -9.21 -7.38
C ARG A 317 1.21 -8.86 -7.48
N ARG A 318 0.49 -9.53 -8.39
CA ARG A 318 -0.97 -9.64 -8.34
C ARG A 318 -1.34 -11.02 -7.82
N PHE A 319 -2.28 -11.07 -6.89
CA PHE A 319 -2.77 -12.32 -6.29
C PHE A 319 -4.29 -12.33 -6.27
N THR A 320 -4.90 -13.49 -6.53
CA THR A 320 -6.35 -13.66 -6.45
C THR A 320 -6.68 -14.61 -5.31
N HIS A 321 -7.46 -14.12 -4.35
CA HIS A 321 -7.97 -14.93 -3.25
C HIS A 321 -9.04 -15.92 -3.74
N SER A 322 -9.31 -16.96 -2.94
CA SER A 322 -10.25 -18.04 -3.30
C SER A 322 -11.69 -17.55 -3.54
N ASN A 323 -12.05 -16.40 -2.97
CA ASN A 323 -13.35 -15.72 -3.17
C ASN A 323 -13.36 -14.74 -4.35
N GLY A 324 -12.31 -14.71 -5.17
CA GLY A 324 -12.20 -13.86 -6.36
C GLY A 324 -11.66 -12.44 -6.10
N ILE A 325 -11.44 -12.04 -4.87
CA ILE A 325 -10.87 -10.71 -4.56
C ILE A 325 -9.42 -10.64 -5.03
N HIS A 326 -9.09 -9.60 -5.80
CA HIS A 326 -7.72 -9.35 -6.24
C HIS A 326 -6.96 -8.53 -5.20
N GLU A 327 -5.77 -8.99 -4.86
CA GLU A 327 -4.78 -8.28 -4.04
C GLU A 327 -3.62 -7.82 -4.93
N TYR A 328 -3.30 -6.53 -4.83
CA TYR A 328 -2.18 -5.88 -5.50
C TYR A 328 -1.10 -5.61 -4.47
N ILE A 329 0.03 -6.32 -4.58
CA ILE A 329 1.20 -6.21 -3.72
C ILE A 329 2.22 -5.36 -4.45
N PHE A 330 2.66 -4.25 -3.85
CA PHE A 330 3.55 -3.31 -4.50
C PHE A 330 4.98 -3.42 -3.99
N GLY A 331 5.95 -3.35 -4.91
CA GLY A 331 7.36 -3.23 -4.57
C GLY A 331 7.67 -1.91 -3.87
N ALA A 332 8.75 -1.88 -3.11
CA ALA A 332 9.12 -0.76 -2.26
C ALA A 332 9.54 0.48 -3.06
N ALA A 333 9.05 1.64 -2.67
CA ALA A 333 9.51 2.93 -3.16
C ALA A 333 11.00 3.17 -2.84
N SER A 334 11.50 2.53 -1.79
CA SER A 334 12.91 2.54 -1.39
C SER A 334 13.80 1.59 -2.20
N GLY A 335 13.22 0.76 -3.08
CA GLY A 335 13.96 -0.31 -3.73
C GLY A 335 14.61 -1.25 -2.71
N CYS A 336 15.91 -1.52 -2.84
CA CYS A 336 16.68 -2.23 -1.82
C CYS A 336 17.09 -1.28 -0.68
N TRP A 337 16.11 -0.80 0.11
CA TRP A 337 16.31 0.11 1.26
C TRP A 337 17.20 1.32 0.95
N TRP A 338 17.01 1.95 -0.20
CA TRP A 338 17.79 3.09 -0.67
C TRP A 338 19.30 2.80 -0.93
N TRP A 339 19.73 1.53 -0.83
CA TRP A 339 21.08 1.13 -1.23
C TRP A 339 21.20 1.06 -2.76
N SER A 340 20.13 0.67 -3.43
CA SER A 340 20.03 0.63 -4.88
C SER A 340 18.67 1.18 -5.35
N ASN A 341 18.53 1.40 -6.67
CA ASN A 341 17.29 1.82 -7.31
C ASN A 341 16.45 0.64 -7.80
N ASN A 342 16.54 -0.52 -7.13
CA ASN A 342 15.97 -1.78 -7.58
C ASN A 342 15.51 -2.59 -6.39
N ASN A 343 14.32 -3.17 -6.49
CA ASN A 343 13.81 -4.17 -5.58
C ASN A 343 14.51 -5.53 -5.78
N GLY A 344 14.34 -6.44 -4.85
CA GLY A 344 14.96 -7.77 -4.92
C GLY A 344 14.36 -8.66 -6.02
N ASP A 345 13.16 -8.35 -6.50
CA ASP A 345 12.48 -8.99 -7.64
C ASP A 345 12.88 -8.41 -9.00
N GLY A 346 13.72 -7.37 -9.01
CA GLY A 346 14.21 -6.70 -10.20
C GLY A 346 13.36 -5.52 -10.67
N CYS A 347 12.18 -5.28 -10.12
CA CYS A 347 11.46 -4.03 -10.39
C CYS A 347 12.31 -2.84 -9.93
N PRO A 348 12.43 -1.76 -10.70
CA PRO A 348 12.97 -0.51 -10.18
C PRO A 348 12.20 -0.06 -8.94
N ASN A 349 12.80 0.78 -8.09
CA ASN A 349 12.01 1.50 -7.09
C ASN A 349 10.90 2.30 -7.78
N GLY A 350 9.72 2.36 -7.16
CA GLY A 350 8.57 2.95 -7.83
C GLY A 350 7.30 2.87 -6.99
N TYR A 351 6.17 2.98 -7.67
CA TYR A 351 4.85 3.00 -7.04
C TYR A 351 3.76 2.50 -8.00
N GLY A 352 2.62 2.11 -7.44
CA GLY A 352 1.47 1.67 -8.22
C GLY A 352 0.59 2.82 -8.70
N LEU A 353 -0.02 2.69 -9.87
CA LEU A 353 -1.07 3.57 -10.38
C LEU A 353 -2.33 2.74 -10.59
N ILE A 354 -3.44 3.14 -9.98
CA ILE A 354 -4.74 2.48 -10.06
C ILE A 354 -5.76 3.51 -10.52
N ASP A 355 -6.27 3.37 -11.73
CA ASP A 355 -7.29 4.26 -12.27
C ASP A 355 -8.68 3.69 -12.00
N ILE A 356 -9.55 4.52 -11.49
CA ILE A 356 -10.92 4.20 -11.10
C ILE A 356 -11.89 4.91 -12.04
N ASP A 357 -12.96 4.22 -12.43
CA ASP A 357 -14.14 4.77 -13.10
C ASP A 357 -15.40 4.14 -12.49
N GLY A 358 -16.21 4.95 -11.82
CA GLY A 358 -17.33 4.48 -11.01
C GLY A 358 -16.88 3.56 -9.87
N ASN A 359 -17.36 2.33 -9.87
CA ASN A 359 -17.03 1.28 -8.91
C ASN A 359 -16.05 0.24 -9.45
N LYS A 360 -15.20 0.59 -10.45
CA LYS A 360 -14.28 -0.37 -11.09
C LYS A 360 -12.87 0.15 -11.20
N VAL A 361 -11.90 -0.74 -11.01
CA VAL A 361 -10.52 -0.53 -11.45
C VAL A 361 -10.47 -0.71 -12.96
N VAL A 362 -10.27 0.40 -13.68
CA VAL A 362 -10.21 0.38 -15.16
C VAL A 362 -8.81 0.26 -15.70
N ASP A 363 -7.79 0.64 -14.89
CA ASP A 363 -6.38 0.49 -15.24
C ASP A 363 -5.53 0.28 -13.98
N HIS A 364 -4.45 -0.49 -14.13
CA HIS A 364 -3.43 -0.68 -13.10
C HIS A 364 -2.05 -0.78 -13.76
N ARG A 365 -1.06 -0.04 -13.25
CA ARG A 365 0.31 -0.04 -13.77
C ARG A 365 1.33 0.16 -12.66
N TYR A 366 2.51 -0.38 -12.85
CA TYR A 366 3.68 -0.01 -12.06
C TYR A 366 4.38 1.19 -12.70
N LYS A 367 4.77 2.18 -11.90
CA LYS A 367 5.53 3.35 -12.34
C LYS A 367 6.89 3.35 -11.68
N SER A 368 7.94 3.10 -12.48
CA SER A 368 9.32 3.19 -12.03
C SER A 368 9.72 4.65 -11.81
N THR A 369 10.23 4.99 -10.63
CA THR A 369 10.66 6.35 -10.27
C THR A 369 11.74 6.85 -11.23
N GLY A 370 11.53 8.02 -11.80
CA GLY A 370 12.46 8.66 -12.73
C GLY A 370 12.39 8.16 -14.19
N PHE A 371 11.70 7.06 -14.47
CA PHE A 371 11.51 6.53 -15.83
C PHE A 371 10.16 6.96 -16.41
N ASP A 372 10.01 6.83 -17.71
CA ASP A 372 8.70 6.96 -18.34
C ASP A 372 7.80 5.79 -17.97
N ILE A 373 6.46 6.00 -18.06
CA ILE A 373 5.46 4.99 -17.70
C ILE A 373 5.56 3.75 -18.60
N ASP A 374 6.12 3.87 -19.79
CA ASP A 374 6.27 2.76 -20.73
C ASP A 374 7.51 1.89 -20.47
N TYR A 375 8.35 2.26 -19.49
CA TYR A 375 9.44 1.40 -19.01
C TYR A 375 8.87 0.30 -18.11
N GLN A 376 8.44 -0.83 -18.74
CA GLN A 376 7.71 -1.89 -18.06
C GLN A 376 8.44 -3.22 -18.03
N LEU A 377 9.61 -3.34 -18.67
CA LEU A 377 10.33 -4.61 -18.72
C LEU A 377 11.83 -4.45 -18.91
N ARG A 378 12.58 -5.49 -18.54
CA ARG A 378 13.95 -5.78 -18.99
C ARG A 378 14.02 -7.17 -19.58
N VAL A 379 14.92 -7.36 -20.56
CA VAL A 379 15.15 -8.63 -21.24
C VAL A 379 16.60 -9.06 -21.05
N TYR A 380 16.81 -10.33 -20.73
CA TYR A 380 18.13 -10.88 -20.45
C TYR A 380 18.44 -12.08 -21.35
N ARG A 381 19.72 -12.22 -21.77
CA ARG A 381 20.19 -13.45 -22.39
C ARG A 381 20.29 -14.56 -21.33
N GLY A 382 19.87 -15.79 -21.66
CA GLY A 382 19.77 -16.90 -20.72
C GLY A 382 21.09 -17.41 -20.14
N ASN A 383 22.24 -17.02 -20.69
CA ASN A 383 23.58 -17.29 -20.16
C ASN A 383 24.33 -16.01 -19.77
N ALA A 384 23.63 -14.87 -19.61
CA ALA A 384 24.24 -13.62 -19.21
C ALA A 384 24.97 -13.76 -17.87
N THR A 385 26.11 -13.08 -17.72
CA THR A 385 26.88 -13.02 -16.47
C THR A 385 26.88 -11.61 -15.94
N PHE A 386 26.34 -11.44 -14.74
CA PHE A 386 26.24 -10.15 -14.06
C PHE A 386 27.40 -10.01 -13.07
N GLY A 387 28.46 -9.35 -13.51
CA GLY A 387 29.65 -9.13 -12.71
C GLY A 387 29.45 -8.16 -11.56
N GLY A 388 30.21 -8.31 -10.49
CA GLY A 388 30.24 -7.42 -9.35
C GLY A 388 31.37 -7.75 -8.39
N LYS A 389 31.60 -6.89 -7.41
CA LYS A 389 32.68 -7.01 -6.43
C LYS A 389 32.60 -8.28 -5.57
N HIS A 390 31.39 -8.69 -5.25
CA HIS A 390 31.14 -9.77 -4.27
C HIS A 390 30.62 -11.04 -4.92
N GLU A 391 29.79 -10.90 -5.97
CA GLU A 391 29.13 -12.01 -6.65
C GLU A 391 29.13 -11.76 -8.16
N GLN A 392 29.25 -12.83 -8.92
CA GLN A 392 29.17 -12.80 -10.39
C GLN A 392 28.11 -13.82 -10.85
N PRO A 393 26.83 -13.59 -10.56
CA PRO A 393 25.80 -14.55 -10.92
C PRO A 393 25.70 -14.69 -12.44
N THR A 394 25.74 -15.93 -12.91
CA THR A 394 25.50 -16.28 -14.30
C THR A 394 24.15 -16.97 -14.40
N LEU A 395 23.34 -16.56 -15.36
CA LEU A 395 22.08 -17.22 -15.65
C LEU A 395 22.34 -18.65 -16.12
N PRO A 396 21.61 -19.66 -15.57
CA PRO A 396 21.89 -21.07 -15.84
C PRO A 396 21.09 -21.64 -17.03
N PHE A 397 20.60 -20.80 -17.96
CA PHE A 397 19.59 -21.23 -18.93
C PHE A 397 20.13 -21.49 -20.35
N GLY A 398 21.34 -21.19 -20.67
CA GLY A 398 21.91 -21.34 -22.01
C GLY A 398 21.66 -20.14 -22.94
N ALA A 399 22.51 -20.02 -23.97
CA ALA A 399 22.52 -18.87 -24.89
C ALA A 399 21.28 -18.82 -25.82
N ASP A 400 20.61 -19.96 -26.00
CA ASP A 400 19.38 -20.08 -26.79
C ASP A 400 18.12 -19.60 -26.04
N LYS A 401 18.24 -19.18 -24.78
CA LYS A 401 17.12 -18.67 -23.98
C LYS A 401 17.18 -17.15 -23.84
N ILE A 402 16.00 -16.56 -23.74
CA ILE A 402 15.82 -15.19 -23.24
C ILE A 402 14.83 -15.19 -22.09
N LEU A 403 15.07 -14.29 -21.14
CA LEU A 403 14.18 -14.03 -20.02
C LEU A 403 13.67 -12.59 -20.10
N ALA A 404 12.41 -12.38 -19.72
CA ALA A 404 11.84 -11.05 -19.57
C ALA A 404 11.29 -10.89 -18.16
N ASN A 405 11.77 -9.89 -17.45
CA ASN A 405 11.16 -9.40 -16.22
C ASN A 405 10.20 -8.28 -16.60
N VAL A 406 8.89 -8.50 -16.43
CA VAL A 406 7.82 -7.59 -16.86
C VAL A 406 7.07 -7.11 -15.64
N TRP A 407 7.23 -5.83 -15.27
CA TRP A 407 6.74 -5.29 -14.01
C TRP A 407 5.24 -5.51 -13.85
N PHE A 408 4.83 -6.12 -12.73
CA PHE A 408 3.43 -6.30 -12.36
C PHE A 408 2.59 -7.16 -13.31
N ALA A 409 3.20 -7.81 -14.34
CA ALA A 409 2.50 -8.67 -15.27
C ALA A 409 1.98 -9.95 -14.60
N ASP A 410 0.87 -10.46 -15.10
CA ASP A 410 0.33 -11.77 -14.75
C ASP A 410 -0.14 -12.53 -16.01
N THR A 411 -0.80 -13.64 -15.83
CA THR A 411 -1.21 -14.57 -16.91
C THR A 411 -2.21 -14.00 -17.90
N ASP A 412 -2.83 -12.87 -17.59
CA ASP A 412 -3.71 -12.10 -18.48
C ASP A 412 -2.98 -11.21 -19.49
N TRP A 413 -1.65 -11.07 -19.36
CA TRP A 413 -0.81 -10.31 -20.27
C TRP A 413 -0.19 -11.23 -21.32
N LYS A 414 -0.06 -10.74 -22.57
CA LYS A 414 0.58 -11.46 -23.68
C LYS A 414 2.01 -10.94 -23.87
N ILE A 415 2.99 -11.85 -23.90
CA ILE A 415 4.41 -11.50 -24.04
C ILE A 415 4.99 -12.27 -25.21
N GLU A 416 5.21 -11.55 -26.31
CA GLU A 416 5.60 -12.09 -27.61
C GLU A 416 7.06 -11.84 -27.91
N VAL A 417 7.71 -12.83 -28.52
CA VAL A 417 9.10 -12.75 -29.01
C VAL A 417 9.12 -12.66 -30.51
N TYR A 418 9.89 -11.71 -31.01
CA TYR A 418 10.19 -11.55 -32.44
C TYR A 418 11.66 -11.82 -32.65
N GLU A 419 11.99 -12.68 -33.65
CA GLU A 419 13.33 -12.96 -34.12
C GLU A 419 13.45 -12.39 -35.54
N ASP A 420 14.46 -11.53 -35.77
CA ASP A 420 14.68 -10.83 -37.05
C ASP A 420 13.42 -10.16 -37.62
N GLY A 421 12.62 -9.57 -36.74
CA GLY A 421 11.39 -8.85 -37.08
C GLY A 421 10.16 -9.71 -37.29
N LYS A 422 10.27 -11.06 -37.24
CA LYS A 422 9.14 -12.00 -37.40
C LYS A 422 8.70 -12.55 -36.05
N LEU A 423 7.38 -12.67 -35.86
CA LEU A 423 6.83 -13.30 -34.66
C LEU A 423 7.33 -14.74 -34.57
N SER A 424 7.97 -15.07 -33.47
CA SER A 424 8.52 -16.38 -33.17
C SER A 424 7.65 -17.21 -32.22
N GLY A 425 7.09 -16.59 -31.19
CA GLY A 425 6.19 -17.26 -30.26
C GLY A 425 5.95 -16.44 -29.00
N ASP A 426 5.23 -17.04 -28.06
CA ASP A 426 4.89 -16.43 -26.75
C ASP A 426 5.84 -16.91 -25.65
N MET A 427 6.21 -16.03 -24.73
CA MET A 427 7.00 -16.38 -23.55
C MET A 427 6.13 -17.11 -22.51
N THR A 428 6.74 -18.03 -21.79
CA THR A 428 6.09 -18.78 -20.71
C THR A 428 6.45 -18.17 -19.36
N LYS A 429 5.45 -17.94 -18.50
CA LYS A 429 5.65 -17.49 -17.13
C LYS A 429 6.43 -18.54 -16.32
N MET A 430 7.49 -18.12 -15.65
CA MET A 430 8.29 -19.01 -14.81
C MET A 430 7.58 -19.27 -13.48
N LYS A 431 7.79 -20.47 -12.91
CA LYS A 431 7.34 -20.77 -11.55
C LYS A 431 8.12 -19.94 -10.55
N THR A 432 7.44 -19.36 -9.56
CA THR A 432 8.07 -18.57 -8.50
C THR A 432 8.59 -19.47 -7.39
N SER A 433 9.84 -19.23 -6.94
CA SER A 433 10.35 -19.84 -5.72
C SER A 433 9.70 -19.20 -4.48
N PRO A 434 9.17 -19.97 -3.52
CA PRO A 434 8.57 -19.42 -2.30
C PRO A 434 9.60 -18.88 -1.31
N TYR A 435 10.92 -19.05 -1.54
CA TYR A 435 11.94 -18.76 -0.54
C TYR A 435 12.67 -17.44 -0.81
N ARG A 436 12.79 -16.63 0.25
CA ARG A 436 13.80 -15.56 0.35
C ARG A 436 15.15 -16.19 0.69
N GLY A 437 16.17 -15.88 -0.10
CA GLY A 437 17.58 -16.20 0.25
C GLY A 437 18.17 -17.39 -0.49
N ASP A 438 19.23 -17.85 -0.05
CA ASP A 438 20.41 -18.63 -0.40
C ASP A 438 20.27 -19.90 -1.26
N GLU A 439 19.10 -20.27 -1.72
CA GLU A 439 18.96 -21.44 -2.58
C GLU A 439 19.43 -21.11 -3.99
N HIS A 440 20.33 -21.93 -4.50
CA HIS A 440 20.67 -21.93 -5.91
C HIS A 440 19.40 -22.00 -6.74
N PRO A 441 19.16 -21.05 -7.64
CA PRO A 441 17.99 -21.08 -8.47
C PRO A 441 18.02 -22.37 -9.28
N SER A 442 17.01 -23.16 -9.07
CA SER A 442 16.71 -24.23 -10.02
C SER A 442 16.22 -23.59 -11.30
N LEU A 443 16.34 -24.29 -12.41
CA LEU A 443 15.77 -23.93 -13.72
C LEU A 443 14.25 -23.64 -13.66
N THR A 444 13.62 -23.83 -12.49
CA THR A 444 12.18 -23.70 -12.27
C THR A 444 11.80 -22.52 -11.38
N SER A 445 12.77 -21.82 -10.73
CA SER A 445 12.47 -20.73 -9.83
C SER A 445 12.80 -19.37 -10.44
N SER A 446 11.83 -18.49 -10.52
CA SER A 446 12.03 -17.14 -11.02
C SER A 446 12.63 -16.23 -9.95
N LYS A 447 13.85 -15.77 -10.24
CA LYS A 447 14.56 -14.69 -9.55
C LYS A 447 15.09 -13.74 -10.61
N ASP A 448 15.27 -12.49 -10.24
CA ASP A 448 15.97 -11.56 -11.14
C ASP A 448 17.49 -11.58 -10.86
N TRP A 449 18.23 -12.22 -11.72
CA TRP A 449 19.68 -12.40 -11.60
C TRP A 449 20.47 -11.11 -11.80
N TRP A 450 19.98 -10.24 -12.65
CA TRP A 450 20.53 -8.92 -12.83
C TRP A 450 20.41 -8.10 -11.54
N ALA A 451 19.23 -8.15 -10.89
CA ALA A 451 19.04 -7.51 -9.58
C ALA A 451 19.92 -8.11 -8.49
N ILE A 452 20.14 -9.45 -8.49
CA ILE A 452 21.09 -10.12 -7.58
C ILE A 452 22.50 -9.58 -7.81
N GLY A 453 22.95 -9.55 -9.06
CA GLY A 453 24.27 -9.03 -9.42
C GLY A 453 24.48 -7.59 -9.00
N TYR A 454 23.47 -6.74 -9.21
CA TYR A 454 23.50 -5.35 -8.80
C TYR A 454 23.47 -5.18 -7.28
N ASN A 455 22.47 -5.73 -6.61
CA ASN A 455 22.27 -5.51 -5.17
C ASN A 455 23.39 -6.17 -4.33
N THR A 456 23.82 -7.37 -4.69
CA THR A 456 24.88 -8.10 -3.96
C THR A 456 26.26 -7.80 -4.51
N GLY A 457 26.43 -7.86 -5.82
CA GLY A 457 27.74 -7.76 -6.47
C GLY A 457 28.29 -6.34 -6.53
N VAL A 458 27.46 -5.33 -6.75
CA VAL A 458 27.87 -3.92 -6.85
C VAL A 458 27.67 -3.20 -5.54
N VAL A 459 26.42 -3.22 -5.02
CA VAL A 459 26.05 -2.52 -3.80
C VAL A 459 26.54 -3.22 -2.54
N GLY A 460 26.76 -4.53 -2.57
CA GLY A 460 27.22 -5.34 -1.44
C GLY A 460 26.13 -5.66 -0.41
N ARG A 461 24.85 -5.47 -0.75
CA ARG A 461 23.73 -5.79 0.14
C ARG A 461 23.56 -7.30 0.30
N GLY A 462 23.46 -7.77 1.53
CA GLY A 462 23.40 -9.21 1.85
C GLY A 462 24.78 -9.86 2.02
N HIS A 463 25.86 -9.25 1.52
CA HIS A 463 27.22 -9.74 1.73
C HIS A 463 27.74 -9.30 3.11
N LYS A 464 27.69 -10.20 4.09
CA LYS A 464 28.27 -10.00 5.42
C LYS A 464 29.33 -11.07 5.65
N LYS A 465 30.50 -10.68 6.15
CA LYS A 465 31.56 -11.62 6.55
C LYS A 465 31.00 -12.61 7.58
N GLY A 466 31.07 -13.91 7.28
CA GLY A 466 30.52 -14.97 8.13
C GLY A 466 28.99 -15.18 8.01
N SER A 467 28.29 -14.50 7.10
CA SER A 467 26.88 -14.74 6.81
C SER A 467 26.70 -15.92 5.86
N THR A 468 25.67 -16.74 6.10
CA THR A 468 25.22 -17.76 5.14
C THR A 468 24.42 -17.16 3.97
N ARG A 469 23.93 -15.92 4.10
CA ARG A 469 23.29 -15.20 3.01
C ARG A 469 24.31 -14.71 2.00
N LYS A 470 24.38 -15.38 0.87
CA LYS A 470 25.27 -15.04 -0.23
C LYS A 470 24.69 -14.04 -1.21
N ASN A 471 23.38 -14.06 -1.43
CA ASN A 471 22.70 -13.26 -2.44
C ASN A 471 21.52 -12.49 -1.87
N TYR A 472 21.36 -11.21 -2.26
CA TYR A 472 20.17 -10.43 -1.93
C TYR A 472 19.17 -10.49 -3.10
N CYS A 473 18.08 -11.19 -2.90
CA CYS A 473 16.98 -11.29 -3.85
C CYS A 473 15.64 -11.49 -3.14
N SER A 474 14.56 -11.21 -3.86
CA SER A 474 13.19 -11.56 -3.50
C SER A 474 12.61 -12.51 -4.57
N PRO A 475 11.52 -13.23 -4.27
CA PRO A 475 10.77 -13.93 -5.29
C PRO A 475 10.34 -12.95 -6.40
N CYS A 476 10.51 -13.37 -7.67
CA CYS A 476 10.01 -12.61 -8.81
C CYS A 476 8.77 -13.31 -9.38
N HIS A 477 7.61 -12.67 -9.29
CA HIS A 477 6.33 -13.24 -9.72
C HIS A 477 5.94 -12.92 -11.16
N HIS A 478 6.80 -12.22 -11.89
CA HIS A 478 6.56 -11.67 -13.22
C HIS A 478 7.76 -11.88 -14.17
N MET A 479 8.48 -13.02 -13.99
CA MET A 479 9.55 -13.45 -14.88
C MET A 479 9.01 -14.44 -15.91
N TYR A 480 9.42 -14.25 -17.17
CA TYR A 480 9.03 -15.06 -18.31
C TYR A 480 10.26 -15.57 -19.04
N ILE A 481 10.14 -16.73 -19.73
CA ILE A 481 11.24 -17.38 -20.46
C ILE A 481 10.78 -17.82 -21.84
N TYR A 482 11.68 -17.75 -22.82
CA TYR A 482 11.47 -18.25 -24.18
C TYR A 482 12.72 -18.91 -24.72
N THR A 483 12.55 -19.95 -25.57
CA THR A 483 13.64 -20.59 -26.32
C THR A 483 13.67 -20.06 -27.74
N LEU A 484 14.74 -19.38 -28.11
CA LEU A 484 14.95 -18.86 -29.46
C LEU A 484 15.06 -19.99 -30.46
N LYS A 485 14.48 -19.84 -31.66
CA LYS A 485 14.68 -20.72 -32.79
C LYS A 485 16.04 -20.50 -33.43
N ASN A 486 16.51 -19.25 -33.42
CA ASN A 486 17.85 -18.87 -33.85
C ASN A 486 18.54 -18.08 -32.72
N PRO A 487 19.51 -18.66 -32.00
CA PRO A 487 20.22 -17.95 -30.91
C PRO A 487 20.92 -16.65 -31.35
N ASN A 488 21.20 -16.50 -32.64
CA ASN A 488 21.88 -15.33 -33.21
C ASN A 488 20.92 -14.29 -33.78
N ALA A 489 19.60 -14.52 -33.70
CA ALA A 489 18.60 -13.58 -34.21
C ALA A 489 18.64 -12.26 -33.43
N LYS A 490 18.30 -11.16 -34.10
CA LYS A 490 17.96 -9.91 -33.45
C LYS A 490 16.61 -10.07 -32.74
N VAL A 491 16.64 -10.00 -31.40
CA VAL A 491 15.46 -10.23 -30.55
C VAL A 491 14.74 -8.93 -30.27
N LYS A 492 13.41 -8.97 -30.31
CA LYS A 492 12.52 -7.95 -29.75
C LYS A 492 11.42 -8.64 -28.95
N VAL A 493 11.18 -8.18 -27.73
CA VAL A 493 10.06 -8.60 -26.89
C VAL A 493 8.96 -7.54 -26.94
N VAL A 494 7.73 -7.96 -27.16
CA VAL A 494 6.54 -7.13 -27.16
C VAL A 494 5.58 -7.63 -26.10
N VAL A 495 5.29 -6.80 -25.13
CA VAL A 495 4.31 -7.06 -24.07
C VAL A 495 3.02 -6.37 -24.43
N THR A 496 1.91 -7.08 -24.43
CA THR A 496 0.56 -6.52 -24.53
C THR A 496 -0.16 -6.76 -23.21
N ASP A 497 -0.51 -5.68 -22.51
CA ASP A 497 -1.22 -5.76 -21.23
C ASP A 497 -2.73 -6.07 -21.42
N ASP A 498 -3.44 -6.24 -20.31
CA ASP A 498 -4.88 -6.54 -20.28
C ASP A 498 -5.77 -5.40 -20.85
N LYS A 499 -5.20 -4.23 -21.14
CA LYS A 499 -5.85 -3.08 -21.80
C LYS A 499 -5.44 -2.92 -23.26
N GLY A 500 -4.63 -3.84 -23.79
CA GLY A 500 -4.15 -3.83 -25.16
C GLY A 500 -3.01 -2.85 -25.44
N ARG A 501 -2.42 -2.22 -24.41
CA ARG A 501 -1.24 -1.36 -24.57
C ARG A 501 0.00 -2.22 -24.82
N LYS A 502 0.90 -1.71 -25.66
CA LYS A 502 2.12 -2.42 -26.03
C LYS A 502 3.35 -1.75 -25.47
N TYR A 503 4.18 -2.53 -24.80
CA TYR A 503 5.51 -2.15 -24.34
C TYR A 503 6.54 -3.00 -25.09
N THR A 504 7.63 -2.38 -25.54
CA THR A 504 8.62 -3.08 -26.36
C THR A 504 10.00 -2.94 -25.77
N CYS A 505 10.80 -4.01 -25.88
CA CYS A 505 12.21 -4.01 -25.56
C CYS A 505 12.96 -4.77 -26.67
N ASP A 506 13.89 -4.10 -27.32
CA ASP A 506 14.80 -4.72 -28.32
C ASP A 506 16.24 -4.78 -27.83
N HIS A 507 16.48 -4.33 -26.59
CA HIS A 507 17.76 -4.46 -25.91
C HIS A 507 17.78 -5.72 -25.04
N VAL A 508 18.66 -6.64 -25.34
CA VAL A 508 18.89 -7.87 -24.56
C VAL A 508 20.15 -7.70 -23.74
N ILE A 509 20.00 -7.67 -22.42
CA ILE A 509 21.09 -7.52 -21.46
C ILE A 509 21.92 -8.83 -21.44
N GLU A 510 23.20 -8.74 -21.71
CA GLU A 510 24.14 -9.88 -21.73
C GLU A 510 25.22 -9.81 -20.64
N GLY A 511 25.31 -8.65 -19.97
CA GLY A 511 26.34 -8.37 -18.98
C GLY A 511 25.90 -7.38 -17.89
N PRO A 512 26.85 -6.82 -17.14
CA PRO A 512 26.61 -5.96 -15.98
C PRO A 512 26.24 -4.51 -16.37
N GLU A 513 25.19 -4.32 -17.13
CA GLU A 513 24.67 -3.01 -17.59
C GLU A 513 23.85 -2.35 -16.47
N TYR A 514 24.52 -1.97 -15.37
CA TYR A 514 23.85 -1.49 -14.15
C TYR A 514 23.43 -0.01 -14.19
N GLU A 515 23.89 0.76 -15.15
CA GLU A 515 23.39 2.11 -15.46
C GLU A 515 21.89 2.12 -15.76
N LEU A 516 21.35 0.99 -16.24
CA LEU A 516 19.91 0.80 -16.42
C LEU A 516 19.11 0.76 -15.11
N ALA A 517 19.77 0.64 -13.96
CA ALA A 517 19.14 0.74 -12.64
C ALA A 517 18.91 2.19 -12.21
N ALA A 518 19.67 3.13 -12.76
CA ALA A 518 19.59 4.52 -12.38
C ALA A 518 18.54 5.24 -13.23
N PRO A 519 17.66 6.06 -12.64
CA PRO A 519 16.79 6.93 -13.41
C PRO A 519 17.63 7.89 -14.29
N PRO A 520 17.16 8.25 -15.50
CA PRO A 520 17.91 9.10 -16.42
C PRO A 520 18.32 10.48 -15.87
N VAL A 521 17.68 10.92 -14.80
CA VAL A 521 17.84 12.27 -14.22
C VAL A 521 18.76 12.26 -12.98
N TYR A 522 19.24 11.11 -12.54
CA TYR A 522 19.90 10.99 -11.24
C TYR A 522 21.31 10.40 -11.34
N LYS A 523 22.32 11.22 -11.05
CA LYS A 523 23.70 10.75 -10.86
C LYS A 523 24.01 10.68 -9.37
N VAL A 524 24.05 9.48 -8.82
CA VAL A 524 24.36 9.21 -7.40
C VAL A 524 25.70 9.83 -6.96
N SER A 525 26.64 10.03 -7.90
CA SER A 525 27.95 10.59 -7.65
C SER A 525 27.99 12.10 -7.36
N GLU A 526 26.88 12.82 -7.55
CA GLU A 526 26.84 14.29 -7.40
C GLU A 526 26.30 14.75 -6.04
N VAL A 527 25.90 13.84 -5.15
CA VAL A 527 25.17 14.18 -3.92
C VAL A 527 25.99 14.06 -2.64
N TRP A 528 27.20 13.47 -2.70
CA TRP A 528 28.09 13.35 -1.54
C TRP A 528 29.56 13.39 -1.92
#